data_21627a5dc9198e9d41b6ca295fd26ad2
#
_entry.id   21627a5dc9198e9d41b6ca295fd26ad2
#
_cell.length_a   1.000
_cell.length_b   1.000
_cell.length_c   1.000
_cell.angle_alpha   90.00
_cell.angle_beta   90.00
_cell.angle_gamma   90.00
#
_symmetry.space_group_name_H-M   'P 1'
#
loop_
_entity.id
_entity.type
_entity.pdbx_description
1 polymer ?
#
loop_
_entity_poly.entity_id
_entity_poly.type
_entity_poly.pdbx_seq_one_letter_code
_entity_poly.pdbx_strand_id
1 'polypeptide(L)'
;MQKNEFEEIIKKIKPYTDYIYFHIMGEPLLNKNLRDFLEIARQNDLKVNITTNGTLIKENKDVLLNAKALRQINVSLHSFEANSNVNFEEYINTILDFALEASSKTEIITSLRLWNQDGENTIGENALNGKIIEMIQAKFKGSLEVINQNRNTIINHVSLNNAEKFEWPDMNKEVISDTGFCQGLRNQIGILVDGTVVPCCLDSEGNIKLGNIFNQDFEAIVNGERARSIYNGFSARKRVEELCKRCGYSERFKKA
;
A
#
# COMPACT_ATOMS: atom_id res chain seq x y z
N MET A 1 -15.67 -5.45 5.47
CA MET A 1 -15.22 -6.00 6.78
C MET A 1 -15.88 -5.25 7.91
N GLN A 2 -16.52 -5.95 8.82
CA GLN A 2 -17.16 -5.39 10.02
C GLN A 2 -16.15 -5.38 11.19
N LYS A 3 -16.51 -4.69 12.27
CA LYS A 3 -15.64 -4.56 13.45
C LYS A 3 -15.28 -5.91 14.09
N ASN A 4 -16.28 -6.77 14.29
CA ASN A 4 -16.08 -8.10 14.89
C ASN A 4 -15.22 -9.02 14.01
N GLU A 5 -15.39 -8.95 12.68
CA GLU A 5 -14.56 -9.69 11.74
C GLU A 5 -13.10 -9.24 11.81
N PHE A 6 -12.88 -7.93 11.90
CA PHE A 6 -11.54 -7.38 12.05
C PHE A 6 -10.89 -7.79 13.38
N GLU A 7 -11.64 -7.76 14.51
CA GLU A 7 -11.16 -8.23 15.80
C GLU A 7 -10.74 -9.72 15.78
N GLU A 8 -11.52 -10.55 15.09
CA GLU A 8 -11.18 -11.97 14.91
C GLU A 8 -9.87 -12.15 14.12
N ILE A 9 -9.73 -11.43 13.02
CA ILE A 9 -8.51 -11.45 12.21
C ILE A 9 -7.31 -11.03 13.06
N ILE A 10 -7.41 -9.90 13.77
CA ILE A 10 -6.32 -9.39 14.61
C ILE A 10 -5.86 -10.41 15.64
N LYS A 11 -6.79 -11.09 16.33
CA LYS A 11 -6.46 -12.14 17.30
C LYS A 11 -5.66 -13.29 16.66
N LYS A 12 -6.00 -13.68 15.43
CA LYS A 12 -5.33 -14.77 14.72
C LYS A 12 -3.95 -14.41 14.16
N ILE A 13 -3.77 -13.14 13.72
CA ILE A 13 -2.50 -12.72 13.10
C ILE A 13 -1.50 -12.08 14.07
N LYS A 14 -1.95 -11.56 15.22
CA LYS A 14 -1.06 -10.87 16.17
C LYS A 14 0.20 -11.69 16.57
N PRO A 15 0.16 -13.01 16.75
CA PRO A 15 1.36 -13.79 17.07
C PRO A 15 2.44 -13.75 15.95
N TYR A 16 2.10 -13.32 14.75
CA TYR A 16 2.96 -13.41 13.56
C TYR A 16 3.42 -12.05 13.02
N THR A 17 2.83 -10.94 13.49
CA THR A 17 3.19 -9.62 12.98
C THR A 17 2.94 -8.52 13.99
N ASP A 18 3.75 -7.45 13.92
CA ASP A 18 3.54 -6.18 14.62
C ASP A 18 2.99 -5.09 13.68
N TYR A 19 2.83 -5.39 12.41
CA TYR A 19 2.44 -4.42 11.39
C TYR A 19 1.27 -4.92 10.55
N ILE A 20 0.30 -4.04 10.33
CA ILE A 20 -0.80 -4.26 9.39
C ILE A 20 -0.91 -3.10 8.41
N TYR A 21 -1.39 -3.42 7.21
CA TYR A 21 -1.49 -2.47 6.11
C TYR A 21 -2.93 -2.40 5.65
N PHE A 22 -3.53 -1.20 5.68
CA PHE A 22 -4.86 -0.96 5.13
C PHE A 22 -4.71 -0.54 3.67
N HIS A 23 -4.78 -1.52 2.81
CA HIS A 23 -4.83 -1.40 1.36
C HIS A 23 -5.20 -2.76 0.75
N ILE A 24 -4.84 -3.12 -0.39
CA ILE A 24 -5.07 -4.18 -1.35
C ILE A 24 -5.80 -3.57 -2.53
N MET A 25 -7.11 -3.41 -2.45
CA MET A 25 -7.93 -2.73 -3.45
C MET A 25 -8.93 -1.81 -2.75
N GLY A 26 -9.28 -0.70 -3.39
CA GLY A 26 -10.20 0.29 -2.86
C GLY A 26 -9.52 1.40 -2.04
N GLU A 27 -10.33 2.15 -1.30
CA GLU A 27 -9.89 3.32 -0.54
C GLU A 27 -10.18 3.10 0.97
N PRO A 28 -9.14 2.94 1.81
CA PRO A 28 -9.34 2.68 3.25
C PRO A 28 -10.12 3.77 3.97
N LEU A 29 -9.97 5.04 3.53
CA LEU A 29 -10.65 6.18 4.17
C LEU A 29 -12.16 6.21 3.92
N LEU A 30 -12.68 5.40 2.99
CA LEU A 30 -14.13 5.16 2.82
C LEU A 30 -14.73 4.27 3.91
N ASN A 31 -13.90 3.53 4.65
CA ASN A 31 -14.41 2.60 5.65
C ASN A 31 -14.93 3.35 6.88
N LYS A 32 -16.23 3.28 7.10
CA LYS A 32 -16.91 3.94 8.23
C LYS A 32 -16.41 3.45 9.60
N ASN A 33 -15.82 2.26 9.67
CA ASN A 33 -15.26 1.67 10.88
C ASN A 33 -13.76 1.97 11.05
N LEU A 34 -13.16 2.86 10.24
CA LEU A 34 -11.72 3.16 10.27
C LEU A 34 -11.21 3.50 11.68
N ARG A 35 -11.94 4.35 12.41
CA ARG A 35 -11.63 4.71 13.79
C ARG A 35 -11.56 3.48 14.70
N ASP A 36 -12.55 2.60 14.62
CA ASP A 36 -12.62 1.38 15.42
C ASP A 36 -11.46 0.43 15.06
N PHE A 37 -11.14 0.28 13.78
CA PHE A 37 -10.02 -0.56 13.34
C PHE A 37 -8.67 -0.05 13.86
N LEU A 38 -8.46 1.26 13.83
CA LEU A 38 -7.24 1.87 14.39
C LEU A 38 -7.16 1.68 15.91
N GLU A 39 -8.29 1.76 16.62
CA GLU A 39 -8.33 1.54 18.06
C GLU A 39 -8.12 0.06 18.42
N ILE A 40 -8.71 -0.89 17.68
CA ILE A 40 -8.47 -2.32 17.86
C ILE A 40 -6.98 -2.64 17.63
N ALA A 41 -6.38 -2.07 16.58
CA ALA A 41 -4.96 -2.23 16.32
C ALA A 41 -4.10 -1.71 17.49
N ARG A 42 -4.45 -0.53 18.04
CA ARG A 42 -3.78 0.05 19.21
C ARG A 42 -3.87 -0.86 20.44
N GLN A 43 -5.06 -1.40 20.73
CA GLN A 43 -5.30 -2.28 21.88
C GLN A 43 -4.55 -3.61 21.79
N ASN A 44 -4.13 -3.99 20.59
CA ASN A 44 -3.34 -5.19 20.31
C ASN A 44 -1.87 -4.88 19.98
N ASP A 45 -1.38 -3.67 20.30
CA ASP A 45 0.02 -3.25 20.03
C ASP A 45 0.46 -3.48 18.58
N LEU A 46 -0.46 -3.25 17.62
CA LEU A 46 -0.16 -3.30 16.20
C LEU A 46 0.05 -1.90 15.64
N LYS A 47 1.01 -1.77 14.75
CA LYS A 47 1.29 -0.55 13.99
C LYS A 47 0.60 -0.63 12.64
N VAL A 48 -0.14 0.44 12.30
CA VAL A 48 -0.92 0.52 11.07
C VAL A 48 -0.20 1.37 10.03
N ASN A 49 -0.13 0.86 8.80
CA ASN A 49 0.23 1.65 7.63
C ASN A 49 -0.99 1.74 6.70
N ILE A 50 -1.35 2.96 6.28
CA ILE A 50 -2.46 3.20 5.36
C ILE A 50 -1.90 3.60 4.00
N THR A 51 -2.50 3.10 2.91
CA THR A 51 -2.27 3.63 1.57
C THR A 51 -3.59 4.16 1.02
N THR A 52 -3.61 5.43 0.62
CA THR A 52 -4.81 6.15 0.22
C THR A 52 -4.57 6.94 -1.07
N ASN A 53 -5.64 7.19 -1.81
CA ASN A 53 -5.63 8.13 -2.92
C ASN A 53 -5.68 9.60 -2.44
N GLY A 54 -5.88 9.85 -1.16
CA GLY A 54 -5.85 11.17 -0.53
C GLY A 54 -7.14 11.98 -0.65
N THR A 55 -8.13 11.56 -1.43
CA THR A 55 -9.35 12.36 -1.68
C THR A 55 -10.20 12.60 -0.43
N LEU A 56 -10.09 11.73 0.58
CA LEU A 56 -10.85 11.79 1.82
C LEU A 56 -10.00 12.14 3.06
N ILE A 57 -8.80 12.68 2.86
CA ILE A 57 -7.92 13.10 3.97
C ILE A 57 -8.58 14.18 4.80
N LYS A 58 -9.26 15.17 4.17
CA LYS A 58 -9.91 16.28 4.85
C LYS A 58 -10.95 15.80 5.85
N GLU A 59 -11.81 14.89 5.43
CA GLU A 59 -12.92 14.33 6.22
C GLU A 59 -12.43 13.42 7.34
N ASN A 60 -11.29 12.74 7.13
CA ASN A 60 -10.72 11.80 8.09
C ASN A 60 -9.58 12.39 8.93
N LYS A 61 -9.23 13.68 8.74
CA LYS A 61 -8.05 14.30 9.35
C LYS A 61 -7.95 14.06 10.87
N ASP A 62 -9.04 14.32 11.59
CA ASP A 62 -9.06 14.17 13.05
C ASP A 62 -8.89 12.70 13.48
N VAL A 63 -9.47 11.77 12.73
CA VAL A 63 -9.31 10.33 12.98
C VAL A 63 -7.86 9.93 12.81
N LEU A 64 -7.23 10.36 11.72
CA LEU A 64 -5.85 10.03 11.39
C LEU A 64 -4.86 10.62 12.38
N LEU A 65 -4.96 11.94 12.68
CA LEU A 65 -4.03 12.63 13.58
C LEU A 65 -4.10 12.13 15.04
N ASN A 66 -5.25 11.62 15.48
CA ASN A 66 -5.42 11.10 16.84
C ASN A 66 -5.20 9.58 16.95
N ALA A 67 -4.93 8.89 15.86
CA ALA A 67 -4.78 7.43 15.84
C ALA A 67 -3.38 7.00 16.30
N LYS A 68 -3.23 6.59 17.54
CA LYS A 68 -1.94 6.15 18.12
C LYS A 68 -1.34 4.90 17.46
N ALA A 69 -2.16 4.06 16.83
CA ALA A 69 -1.68 2.91 16.07
C ALA A 69 -1.15 3.29 14.68
N LEU A 70 -1.56 4.46 14.15
CA LEU A 70 -1.15 4.89 12.81
C LEU A 70 0.33 5.29 12.80
N ARG A 71 1.14 4.45 12.17
CA ARG A 71 2.57 4.69 12.01
C ARG A 71 2.89 5.44 10.73
N GLN A 72 2.21 5.10 9.64
CA GLN A 72 2.53 5.65 8.33
C GLN A 72 1.29 5.80 7.46
N ILE A 73 1.23 6.91 6.76
CA ILE A 73 0.26 7.12 5.67
C ILE A 73 1.01 7.33 4.35
N ASN A 74 0.64 6.53 3.35
CA ASN A 74 1.15 6.63 2.00
C ASN A 74 0.07 7.28 1.14
N VAL A 75 0.36 8.42 0.55
CA VAL A 75 -0.60 9.14 -0.29
C VAL A 75 -0.16 9.05 -1.74
N SER A 76 -0.99 8.41 -2.57
CA SER A 76 -0.73 8.25 -4.01
C SER A 76 -1.16 9.52 -4.77
N LEU A 77 -0.27 10.51 -4.87
CA LEU A 77 -0.57 11.80 -5.51
C LEU A 77 -0.96 11.66 -6.99
N HIS A 78 -0.36 10.67 -7.67
CA HIS A 78 -0.67 10.34 -9.08
C HIS A 78 -2.10 9.82 -9.29
N SER A 79 -2.81 9.40 -8.25
CA SER A 79 -4.21 8.95 -8.38
C SER A 79 -5.18 10.09 -8.71
N PHE A 80 -4.74 11.36 -8.64
CA PHE A 80 -5.53 12.50 -9.11
C PHE A 80 -5.97 12.33 -10.56
N GLU A 81 -5.10 11.81 -11.42
CA GLU A 81 -5.37 11.61 -12.85
C GLU A 81 -6.60 10.71 -13.13
N ALA A 82 -6.92 9.83 -12.18
CA ALA A 82 -8.10 8.95 -12.22
C ALA A 82 -9.38 9.60 -11.60
N ASN A 83 -9.27 10.80 -10.98
CA ASN A 83 -10.36 11.45 -10.23
C ASN A 83 -10.71 12.82 -10.85
N SER A 84 -11.35 12.83 -12.01
CA SER A 84 -11.66 14.02 -12.82
C SER A 84 -12.56 15.08 -12.16
N ASN A 85 -13.17 14.79 -11.00
CA ASN A 85 -14.13 15.68 -10.33
C ASN A 85 -13.53 16.51 -9.20
N VAL A 86 -12.22 16.48 -8.98
CA VAL A 86 -11.55 17.16 -7.86
C VAL A 86 -10.71 18.31 -8.39
N ASN A 87 -10.77 19.48 -7.75
CA ASN A 87 -9.86 20.58 -8.07
C ASN A 87 -8.43 20.19 -7.70
N PHE A 88 -7.54 20.21 -8.68
CA PHE A 88 -6.15 19.77 -8.52
C PHE A 88 -5.40 20.49 -7.40
N GLU A 89 -5.48 21.84 -7.39
CA GLU A 89 -4.73 22.64 -6.42
C GLU A 89 -5.27 22.46 -5.00
N GLU A 90 -6.60 22.42 -4.84
CA GLU A 90 -7.23 22.15 -3.55
C GLU A 90 -6.86 20.76 -3.04
N TYR A 91 -6.90 19.76 -3.89
CA TYR A 91 -6.52 18.38 -3.55
C TYR A 91 -5.08 18.29 -3.06
N ILE A 92 -4.12 18.80 -3.82
CA ILE A 92 -2.71 18.76 -3.43
C ILE A 92 -2.48 19.56 -2.15
N ASN A 93 -3.01 20.79 -2.05
CA ASN A 93 -2.85 21.61 -0.85
C ASN A 93 -3.43 20.93 0.39
N THR A 94 -4.59 20.28 0.29
CA THR A 94 -5.20 19.53 1.40
C THR A 94 -4.26 18.43 1.92
N ILE A 95 -3.62 17.69 1.02
CA ILE A 95 -2.66 16.64 1.39
C ILE A 95 -1.39 17.23 2.02
N LEU A 96 -0.87 18.32 1.45
CA LEU A 96 0.33 18.98 1.98
C LEU A 96 0.08 19.64 3.34
N ASP A 97 -1.10 20.20 3.57
CA ASP A 97 -1.52 20.75 4.87
C ASP A 97 -1.63 19.64 5.92
N PHE A 98 -2.21 18.51 5.57
CA PHE A 98 -2.24 17.34 6.44
C PHE A 98 -0.82 16.85 6.77
N ALA A 99 0.05 16.73 5.77
CA ALA A 99 1.42 16.27 5.96
C ALA A 99 2.22 17.18 6.90
N LEU A 100 2.07 18.51 6.74
CA LEU A 100 2.70 19.50 7.59
C LEU A 100 2.18 19.42 9.05
N GLU A 101 0.86 19.30 9.22
CA GLU A 101 0.23 19.19 10.52
C GLU A 101 0.62 17.87 11.22
N ALA A 102 0.60 16.74 10.50
CA ALA A 102 1.02 15.44 11.01
C ALA A 102 2.48 15.46 11.48
N SER A 103 3.39 16.04 10.68
CA SER A 103 4.81 16.18 11.02
C SER A 103 5.05 17.02 12.27
N SER A 104 4.21 18.04 12.52
CA SER A 104 4.38 18.95 13.65
C SER A 104 3.75 18.46 14.95
N LYS A 105 2.71 17.62 14.86
CA LYS A 105 1.89 17.23 16.03
C LYS A 105 1.99 15.74 16.39
N THR A 106 2.56 14.91 15.50
CA THR A 106 2.55 13.46 15.64
C THR A 106 3.86 12.85 15.16
N GLU A 107 4.03 11.55 15.42
CA GLU A 107 5.13 10.73 14.88
C GLU A 107 4.73 10.00 13.57
N ILE A 108 3.61 10.38 12.96
CA ILE A 108 3.12 9.72 11.73
C ILE A 108 4.04 10.04 10.57
N ILE A 109 4.56 9.00 9.92
CA ILE A 109 5.34 9.12 8.70
C ILE A 109 4.38 9.35 7.52
N THR A 110 4.51 10.47 6.83
CA THR A 110 3.76 10.77 5.61
C THR A 110 4.64 10.54 4.39
N SER A 111 4.28 9.54 3.58
CA SER A 111 4.97 9.20 2.34
C SER A 111 4.13 9.65 1.15
N LEU A 112 4.51 10.75 0.54
CA LEU A 112 3.92 11.23 -0.70
C LEU A 112 4.48 10.39 -1.86
N ARG A 113 3.62 9.87 -2.76
CA ARG A 113 4.04 8.93 -3.81
C ARG A 113 3.69 9.43 -5.20
N LEU A 114 4.70 9.43 -6.08
CA LEU A 114 4.57 9.58 -7.52
C LEU A 114 5.09 8.29 -8.16
N TRP A 115 4.21 7.27 -8.24
CA TRP A 115 4.53 5.94 -8.78
C TRP A 115 4.02 5.81 -10.23
N ASN A 116 4.19 6.87 -10.99
CA ASN A 116 3.83 7.02 -12.39
C ASN A 116 5.00 7.55 -13.21
N GLN A 117 6.23 7.41 -12.74
CA GLN A 117 7.41 7.76 -13.52
C GLN A 117 7.66 6.67 -14.55
N ASP A 118 7.69 7.08 -15.80
CA ASP A 118 7.78 6.15 -16.90
C ASP A 118 9.15 6.08 -17.52
N GLY A 119 9.52 4.84 -17.87
CA GLY A 119 10.17 4.61 -19.12
C GLY A 119 9.30 5.06 -20.31
N GLU A 120 9.83 5.08 -21.47
CA GLU A 120 9.49 5.71 -22.76
C GLU A 120 8.02 5.73 -23.27
N ASN A 121 7.00 5.21 -22.53
CA ASN A 121 5.69 4.89 -23.12
C ASN A 121 4.44 5.59 -22.53
N THR A 122 4.58 6.58 -21.62
CA THR A 122 3.39 7.27 -21.07
C THR A 122 3.45 8.77 -21.30
N ILE A 123 3.14 9.16 -22.53
CA ILE A 123 2.86 10.55 -22.86
C ILE A 123 1.54 10.94 -22.19
N GLY A 124 1.61 11.80 -21.16
CA GLY A 124 0.47 12.45 -20.51
C GLY A 124 0.16 12.01 -19.08
N GLU A 125 0.43 10.78 -18.69
CA GLU A 125 0.09 10.27 -17.33
C GLU A 125 0.96 10.82 -16.18
N ASN A 126 2.01 11.58 -16.49
CA ASN A 126 2.89 12.24 -15.51
C ASN A 126 3.00 13.76 -15.73
N ALA A 127 2.16 14.33 -16.56
CA ALA A 127 2.20 15.74 -16.92
C ALA A 127 2.08 16.69 -15.71
N LEU A 128 1.44 16.25 -14.63
CA LEU A 128 1.24 17.02 -13.41
C LEU A 128 2.38 16.85 -12.38
N ASN A 129 3.29 15.90 -12.56
CA ASN A 129 4.35 15.64 -11.57
C ASN A 129 5.22 16.86 -11.30
N GLY A 130 5.59 17.63 -12.35
CA GLY A 130 6.35 18.87 -12.20
C GLY A 130 5.62 19.88 -11.31
N LYS A 131 4.33 20.13 -11.59
CA LYS A 131 3.49 21.06 -10.81
C LYS A 131 3.33 20.58 -9.35
N ILE A 132 3.16 19.28 -9.13
CA ILE A 132 3.11 18.70 -7.76
C ILE A 132 4.41 18.98 -7.01
N ILE A 133 5.56 18.77 -7.64
CA ILE A 133 6.88 19.01 -7.04
C ILE A 133 7.05 20.49 -6.69
N GLU A 134 6.67 21.41 -7.60
CA GLU A 134 6.70 22.85 -7.34
C GLU A 134 5.82 23.24 -6.14
N MET A 135 4.61 22.68 -6.03
CA MET A 135 3.72 22.92 -4.89
C MET A 135 4.31 22.38 -3.58
N ILE A 136 4.97 21.21 -3.59
CA ILE A 136 5.67 20.66 -2.45
C ILE A 136 6.80 21.60 -2.01
N GLN A 137 7.63 22.06 -2.95
CA GLN A 137 8.76 22.97 -2.67
C GLN A 137 8.27 24.31 -2.10
N ALA A 138 7.21 24.89 -2.68
CA ALA A 138 6.61 26.11 -2.19
C ALA A 138 6.04 25.99 -0.78
N LYS A 139 5.37 24.85 -0.49
CA LYS A 139 4.75 24.60 0.82
C LYS A 139 5.77 24.41 1.94
N PHE A 140 6.81 23.64 1.69
CA PHE A 140 7.79 23.25 2.71
C PHE A 140 9.06 24.13 2.72
N LYS A 141 9.12 25.18 1.88
CA LYS A 141 10.21 26.16 1.81
C LYS A 141 11.62 25.55 1.76
N GLY A 142 11.78 24.44 1.07
CA GLY A 142 13.05 23.73 1.00
C GLY A 142 13.38 23.22 -0.40
N SER A 143 14.68 23.08 -0.68
CA SER A 143 15.13 22.23 -1.75
C SER A 143 14.88 20.78 -1.35
N LEU A 144 14.28 20.00 -2.25
CA LEU A 144 14.23 18.55 -2.07
C LEU A 144 15.67 18.04 -2.15
N GLU A 145 16.27 17.77 -0.99
CA GLU A 145 17.57 17.09 -0.96
C GLU A 145 17.36 15.67 -1.51
N VAL A 146 17.96 15.42 -2.65
CA VAL A 146 17.93 14.09 -3.28
C VAL A 146 18.87 13.18 -2.48
N ILE A 147 18.30 12.46 -1.52
CA ILE A 147 19.07 11.50 -0.69
C ILE A 147 19.34 10.22 -1.50
N ASN A 148 18.37 9.82 -2.34
CA ASN A 148 18.54 8.77 -3.34
C ASN A 148 17.55 8.99 -4.50
N GLN A 149 17.74 8.29 -5.62
CA GLN A 149 16.91 8.48 -6.82
C GLN A 149 15.42 8.21 -6.59
N ASN A 150 15.03 7.42 -5.58
CA ASN A 150 13.67 6.96 -5.37
C ASN A 150 12.99 7.56 -4.13
N ARG A 151 13.74 8.16 -3.21
CA ARG A 151 13.19 8.74 -1.99
C ARG A 151 13.90 10.06 -1.64
N ASN A 152 13.13 11.10 -1.47
CA ASN A 152 13.57 12.43 -1.05
C ASN A 152 12.88 12.77 0.29
N THR A 153 13.65 13.11 1.31
CA THR A 153 13.11 13.67 2.55
C THR A 153 12.78 15.14 2.31
N ILE A 154 11.57 15.55 2.69
CA ILE A 154 11.10 16.93 2.55
C ILE A 154 11.32 17.67 3.87
N ILE A 155 10.74 17.16 4.93
CA ILE A 155 10.90 17.58 6.32
C ILE A 155 10.86 16.34 7.21
N ASN A 156 11.03 16.52 8.55
CA ASN A 156 10.90 15.41 9.48
C ASN A 156 9.56 14.68 9.26
N HIS A 157 9.61 13.36 9.15
CA HIS A 157 8.47 12.46 8.93
C HIS A 157 7.72 12.63 7.59
N VAL A 158 8.18 13.51 6.69
CA VAL A 158 7.56 13.68 5.36
C VAL A 158 8.58 13.39 4.26
N SER A 159 8.22 12.51 3.33
CA SER A 159 9.07 12.18 2.19
C SER A 159 8.28 12.09 0.88
N LEU A 160 8.95 12.40 -0.24
CA LEU A 160 8.48 12.11 -1.59
C LEU A 160 9.14 10.84 -2.10
N ASN A 161 8.35 9.89 -2.54
CA ASN A 161 8.81 8.62 -3.08
C ASN A 161 8.39 8.49 -4.55
N ASN A 162 9.38 8.31 -5.39
CA ASN A 162 9.21 8.14 -6.83
C ASN A 162 9.41 6.67 -7.21
N ALA A 163 8.61 6.17 -8.13
CA ALA A 163 8.80 4.86 -8.70
C ALA A 163 8.21 4.79 -10.11
N GLU A 164 8.77 3.90 -10.91
CA GLU A 164 8.20 3.55 -12.22
C GLU A 164 6.83 2.89 -12.03
N LYS A 165 5.94 3.12 -12.98
CA LYS A 165 4.68 2.40 -13.10
C LYS A 165 4.98 0.91 -13.27
N PHE A 166 4.10 0.07 -12.77
CA PHE A 166 4.14 -1.37 -13.03
C PHE A 166 2.76 -1.85 -13.46
N GLU A 167 2.74 -2.90 -14.23
CA GLU A 167 1.49 -3.55 -14.60
C GLU A 167 0.95 -4.41 -13.46
N TRP A 168 -0.30 -4.13 -13.07
CA TRP A 168 -1.03 -4.98 -12.14
C TRP A 168 -1.25 -6.36 -12.75
N PRO A 169 -1.09 -7.43 -11.95
CA PRO A 169 -1.36 -8.77 -12.41
C PRO A 169 -2.84 -8.93 -12.78
N ASP A 170 -3.09 -9.59 -13.90
CA ASP A 170 -4.43 -9.89 -14.40
C ASP A 170 -4.39 -11.22 -15.16
N MET A 171 -5.35 -12.10 -14.86
CA MET A 171 -5.42 -13.42 -15.49
C MET A 171 -5.66 -13.38 -16.99
N ASN A 172 -6.19 -12.27 -17.52
CA ASN A 172 -6.45 -12.07 -18.94
C ASN A 172 -5.23 -11.51 -19.71
N LYS A 173 -4.17 -11.11 -19.02
CA LYS A 173 -2.94 -10.60 -19.65
C LYS A 173 -2.03 -11.74 -20.07
N GLU A 174 -1.12 -11.44 -20.98
CA GLU A 174 -0.07 -12.38 -21.40
C GLU A 174 0.90 -12.69 -20.25
N VAL A 175 1.53 -13.86 -20.35
CA VAL A 175 2.57 -14.28 -19.41
C VAL A 175 3.82 -13.43 -19.63
N ILE A 176 4.28 -12.74 -18.61
CA ILE A 176 5.50 -11.94 -18.63
C ILE A 176 6.73 -12.85 -18.45
N SER A 177 6.67 -13.76 -17.48
CA SER A 177 7.74 -14.71 -17.20
C SER A 177 7.29 -15.80 -16.24
N ASP A 178 7.79 -17.02 -16.42
CA ASP A 178 7.64 -18.15 -15.49
C ASP A 178 8.78 -18.24 -14.47
N THR A 179 9.82 -17.41 -14.65
CA THR A 179 10.97 -17.34 -13.75
C THR A 179 11.01 -15.99 -13.01
N GLY A 180 11.51 -15.98 -11.77
CA GLY A 180 11.71 -14.77 -10.99
C GLY A 180 11.54 -14.97 -9.51
N PHE A 181 11.89 -13.92 -8.76
CA PHE A 181 11.75 -13.86 -7.31
C PHE A 181 10.62 -12.90 -6.93
N CYS A 182 9.98 -13.13 -5.79
CA CYS A 182 9.03 -12.19 -5.19
C CYS A 182 9.01 -12.33 -3.66
N GLN A 183 8.58 -11.26 -2.98
CA GLN A 183 8.43 -11.21 -1.53
C GLN A 183 7.08 -11.78 -1.02
N GLY A 184 6.17 -12.16 -1.91
CA GLY A 184 4.90 -12.79 -1.53
C GLY A 184 5.12 -14.00 -0.63
N LEU A 185 4.34 -14.13 0.44
CA LEU A 185 4.47 -15.14 1.49
C LEU A 185 5.80 -15.12 2.29
N ARG A 186 6.71 -14.18 2.01
CA ARG A 186 7.98 -14.04 2.76
C ARG A 186 7.88 -12.97 3.84
N ASN A 187 7.41 -11.80 3.45
CA ASN A 187 7.28 -10.65 4.35
C ASN A 187 5.89 -10.02 4.32
N GLN A 188 4.98 -10.57 3.54
CA GLN A 188 3.60 -10.09 3.44
C GLN A 188 2.65 -11.19 2.99
N ILE A 189 1.41 -11.06 3.42
CA ILE A 189 0.23 -11.75 2.91
C ILE A 189 -0.91 -10.74 2.78
N GLY A 190 -1.97 -11.09 2.08
CA GLY A 190 -3.20 -10.31 2.04
C GLY A 190 -4.36 -11.08 2.67
N ILE A 191 -5.31 -10.35 3.28
CA ILE A 191 -6.57 -10.89 3.77
C ILE A 191 -7.68 -10.01 3.18
N LEU A 192 -8.52 -10.59 2.35
CA LEU A 192 -9.64 -9.91 1.72
C LEU A 192 -10.79 -9.69 2.70
N VAL A 193 -11.79 -8.91 2.32
CA VAL A 193 -12.91 -8.55 3.20
C VAL A 193 -13.78 -9.74 3.61
N ASP A 194 -13.79 -10.82 2.82
CA ASP A 194 -14.49 -12.07 3.07
C ASP A 194 -13.65 -13.10 3.85
N GLY A 195 -12.46 -12.70 4.32
CA GLY A 195 -11.52 -13.56 5.04
C GLY A 195 -10.63 -14.43 4.15
N THR A 196 -10.75 -14.36 2.83
CA THR A 196 -9.85 -15.07 1.92
C THR A 196 -8.41 -14.61 2.11
N VAL A 197 -7.51 -15.54 2.34
CA VAL A 197 -6.07 -15.27 2.46
C VAL A 197 -5.40 -15.45 1.11
N VAL A 198 -4.60 -14.45 0.70
CA VAL A 198 -3.89 -14.37 -0.58
C VAL A 198 -2.40 -14.12 -0.35
N PRO A 199 -1.51 -14.48 -1.30
CA PRO A 199 -0.05 -14.42 -1.09
C PRO A 199 0.52 -12.99 -1.01
N CYS A 200 -0.17 -12.00 -1.54
CA CYS A 200 0.29 -10.60 -1.54
C CYS A 200 -0.88 -9.62 -1.80
N CYS A 201 -0.59 -8.33 -1.63
CA CYS A 201 -1.57 -7.26 -1.83
C CYS A 201 -1.98 -7.01 -3.30
N LEU A 202 -1.34 -7.65 -4.27
CA LEU A 202 -1.67 -7.49 -5.69
C LEU A 202 -2.69 -8.52 -6.18
N ASP A 203 -3.01 -9.53 -5.38
CA ASP A 203 -4.08 -10.50 -5.68
C ASP A 203 -5.41 -10.02 -5.08
N SER A 204 -5.92 -8.92 -5.59
CA SER A 204 -7.15 -8.27 -5.09
C SER A 204 -8.42 -9.08 -5.37
N GLU A 205 -8.41 -9.91 -6.39
CA GLU A 205 -9.53 -10.74 -6.81
C GLU A 205 -9.53 -12.13 -6.14
N GLY A 206 -8.48 -12.45 -5.36
CA GLY A 206 -8.37 -13.75 -4.71
C GLY A 206 -8.19 -14.90 -5.69
N ASN A 207 -7.42 -14.70 -6.76
CA ASN A 207 -7.11 -15.76 -7.73
C ASN A 207 -6.28 -16.89 -7.11
N ILE A 208 -5.44 -16.53 -6.13
CA ILE A 208 -4.55 -17.47 -5.43
C ILE A 208 -5.07 -17.62 -3.99
N LYS A 209 -6.20 -18.31 -3.83
CA LYS A 209 -6.78 -18.58 -2.51
C LYS A 209 -5.91 -19.58 -1.75
N LEU A 210 -5.36 -19.17 -0.61
CA LEU A 210 -4.58 -20.04 0.29
C LEU A 210 -5.47 -20.73 1.34
N GLY A 211 -6.58 -20.09 1.69
CA GLY A 211 -7.56 -20.52 2.67
C GLY A 211 -8.46 -19.37 3.09
N ASN A 212 -9.27 -19.56 4.12
CA ASN A 212 -10.11 -18.50 4.70
C ASN A 212 -9.90 -18.42 6.21
N ILE A 213 -9.51 -17.24 6.69
CA ILE A 213 -9.10 -17.03 8.09
C ILE A 213 -10.25 -17.18 9.10
N PHE A 214 -11.51 -17.03 8.66
CA PHE A 214 -12.67 -17.23 9.53
C PHE A 214 -12.94 -18.71 9.80
N ASN A 215 -12.53 -19.60 8.88
CA ASN A 215 -12.84 -21.04 8.94
C ASN A 215 -11.63 -21.92 9.28
N GLN A 216 -10.41 -21.34 9.31
CA GLN A 216 -9.18 -22.10 9.46
C GLN A 216 -8.21 -21.36 10.39
N ASP A 217 -7.28 -22.10 10.97
CA ASP A 217 -6.16 -21.51 11.70
C ASP A 217 -5.18 -20.85 10.73
N PHE A 218 -4.70 -19.66 11.09
CA PHE A 218 -3.78 -18.91 10.28
C PHE A 218 -2.50 -19.67 9.94
N GLU A 219 -1.94 -20.38 10.92
CA GLU A 219 -0.74 -21.21 10.74
C GLU A 219 -0.97 -22.34 9.73
N ALA A 220 -2.14 -22.98 9.76
CA ALA A 220 -2.49 -24.01 8.80
C ALA A 220 -2.59 -23.46 7.37
N ILE A 221 -3.11 -22.24 7.21
CA ILE A 221 -3.22 -21.57 5.90
C ILE A 221 -1.84 -21.25 5.33
N VAL A 222 -0.96 -20.58 6.10
CA VAL A 222 0.36 -20.14 5.61
C VAL A 222 1.35 -21.29 5.44
N ASN A 223 1.11 -22.42 6.10
CA ASN A 223 1.88 -23.65 5.95
C ASN A 223 1.21 -24.69 5.03
N GLY A 224 0.09 -24.36 4.41
CA GLY A 224 -0.61 -25.21 3.46
C GLY A 224 0.24 -25.55 2.23
N GLU A 225 -0.15 -26.60 1.51
CA GLU A 225 0.61 -27.09 0.34
C GLU A 225 0.81 -26.01 -0.73
N ARG A 226 -0.26 -25.25 -1.06
CA ARG A 226 -0.20 -24.17 -2.06
C ARG A 226 0.73 -23.04 -1.62
N ALA A 227 0.66 -22.62 -0.35
CA ALA A 227 1.53 -21.59 0.21
C ALA A 227 3.00 -22.01 0.17
N ARG A 228 3.30 -23.24 0.58
CA ARG A 228 4.66 -23.81 0.50
C ARG A 228 5.17 -23.92 -0.92
N SER A 229 4.31 -24.32 -1.86
CA SER A 229 4.67 -24.41 -3.27
C SER A 229 5.08 -23.03 -3.82
N ILE A 230 4.35 -21.96 -3.50
CA ILE A 230 4.68 -20.59 -3.92
C ILE A 230 6.00 -20.14 -3.27
N TYR A 231 6.14 -20.33 -1.96
CA TYR A 231 7.35 -19.94 -1.22
C TYR A 231 8.61 -20.63 -1.77
N ASN A 232 8.55 -21.96 -1.96
CA ASN A 232 9.63 -22.76 -2.49
C ASN A 232 9.90 -22.43 -3.98
N GLY A 233 8.85 -22.19 -4.76
CA GLY A 233 8.94 -21.74 -6.13
C GLY A 233 9.78 -20.47 -6.24
N PHE A 234 9.44 -19.42 -5.48
CA PHE A 234 10.22 -18.18 -5.47
C PHE A 234 11.66 -18.36 -4.96
N SER A 235 11.89 -19.27 -4.01
CA SER A 235 13.25 -19.65 -3.58
C SER A 235 14.07 -20.25 -4.72
N ALA A 236 13.43 -21.05 -5.57
CA ALA A 236 14.01 -21.65 -6.77
C ALA A 236 13.94 -20.73 -8.01
N ARG A 237 13.61 -19.43 -7.84
CA ARG A 237 13.43 -18.49 -8.96
C ARG A 237 12.34 -18.91 -9.95
N LYS A 238 11.31 -19.62 -9.51
CA LYS A 238 10.19 -20.08 -10.34
C LYS A 238 8.88 -19.47 -9.88
N ARG A 239 8.09 -18.94 -10.80
CA ARG A 239 6.72 -18.45 -10.56
C ARG A 239 5.73 -19.59 -10.81
N VAL A 240 5.23 -20.20 -9.74
CA VAL A 240 4.37 -21.38 -9.84
C VAL A 240 2.90 -21.06 -10.13
N GLU A 241 2.43 -19.85 -9.76
CA GLU A 241 1.06 -19.42 -9.95
C GLU A 241 0.89 -18.61 -11.24
N GLU A 242 -0.22 -18.84 -11.93
CA GLU A 242 -0.51 -18.18 -13.21
C GLU A 242 -0.60 -16.66 -13.07
N LEU A 243 -1.20 -16.15 -11.99
CA LEU A 243 -1.23 -14.70 -11.71
C LEU A 243 0.18 -14.14 -11.52
N CYS A 244 1.06 -14.86 -10.82
CA CYS A 244 2.45 -14.45 -10.59
C CYS A 244 3.27 -14.38 -11.88
N LYS A 245 2.98 -15.23 -12.87
CA LYS A 245 3.62 -15.20 -14.18
C LYS A 245 3.25 -13.93 -14.98
N ARG A 246 2.10 -13.32 -14.68
CA ARG A 246 1.56 -12.11 -15.34
C ARG A 246 1.78 -10.82 -14.52
N CYS A 247 2.58 -10.88 -13.45
CA CYS A 247 2.79 -9.79 -12.55
C CYS A 247 4.00 -8.94 -12.93
N GLY A 248 3.77 -7.70 -13.38
CA GLY A 248 4.84 -6.73 -13.70
C GLY A 248 5.61 -6.25 -12.45
N TYR A 249 4.98 -6.25 -11.27
CA TYR A 249 5.65 -5.84 -10.05
C TYR A 249 6.87 -6.70 -9.69
N SER A 250 6.83 -7.99 -10.00
CA SER A 250 7.92 -8.92 -9.72
C SER A 250 9.19 -8.65 -10.53
N GLU A 251 9.09 -7.88 -11.63
CA GLU A 251 10.24 -7.46 -12.44
C GLU A 251 11.22 -6.56 -11.65
N ARG A 252 10.72 -5.87 -10.61
CA ARG A 252 11.55 -5.05 -9.69
C ARG A 252 12.59 -5.86 -8.91
N PHE A 253 12.40 -7.16 -8.78
CA PHE A 253 13.32 -8.06 -8.07
C PHE A 253 14.32 -8.77 -9.00
N LYS A 254 14.34 -8.47 -10.30
CA LYS A 254 15.30 -9.06 -11.25
C LYS A 254 16.75 -8.63 -11.01
N LYS A 255 16.94 -7.48 -10.38
CA LYS A 255 18.28 -6.88 -10.12
C LYS A 255 18.86 -7.26 -8.75
N ALA A 256 18.24 -8.19 -8.02
CA ALA A 256 18.71 -8.65 -6.71
C ALA A 256 19.38 -10.03 -6.79
#